data_f0b33cc921e9ed70670493b39292def2
#
_entry.id   f0b33cc921e9ed70670493b39292def2
#
_cell.length_a   1.000
_cell.length_b   1.000
_cell.length_c   1.000
_cell.angle_alpha   90.00
_cell.angle_beta   90.00
_cell.angle_gamma   90.00
#
_symmetry.space_group_name_H-M   'P 1'
#
loop_
_entity.id
_entity.type
_entity.pdbx_description
1 polymer ?
#
loop_
_entity_poly.entity_id
_entity_poly.type
_entity_poly.pdbx_seq_one_letter_code
_entity_poly.pdbx_strand_id
1 'polypeptide(L)'
;MIDSGAQYEDGTTDVTRTMAVGEPTAEMRDRFTRVLRGHIAIARAVFPDGTTGAQLDSFARQFLWQVGLDFEHGTGHGVGSYLSVHEGPARISRLGTTPLKRGMILSNEPGYYKTDAFGIRIENLELVVAADVAGAEKPVNAFETLTLAPIDRRLVDLNMLASDELSWLNEYHERVRHAVRGHVDEATKAWLDEATAPLSL
;
A
#
# COMPACT_ATOMS: atom_id res chain seq x y z
N MET A 1 13.89 -5.85 3.01
CA MET A 1 12.78 -5.71 2.06
C MET A 1 12.69 -6.99 1.26
N ILE A 2 11.50 -7.52 1.07
CA ILE A 2 11.18 -8.69 0.24
C ILE A 2 10.10 -8.24 -0.73
N ASP A 3 10.35 -8.42 -2.01
CA ASP A 3 9.42 -8.24 -3.11
C ASP A 3 9.12 -9.63 -3.67
N SER A 4 7.86 -10.01 -3.71
CA SER A 4 7.43 -11.36 -4.05
C SER A 4 6.19 -11.33 -4.92
N GLY A 5 6.31 -11.88 -6.12
CA GLY A 5 5.22 -12.05 -7.06
C GLY A 5 5.06 -13.50 -7.49
N ALA A 6 3.86 -13.85 -7.90
CA ALA A 6 3.57 -15.15 -8.50
C ALA A 6 2.48 -15.00 -9.55
N GLN A 7 2.58 -15.81 -10.60
CA GLN A 7 1.62 -15.83 -11.69
C GLN A 7 0.82 -17.13 -11.65
N TYR A 8 -0.50 -17.00 -11.56
CA TYR A 8 -1.45 -18.08 -11.57
C TYR A 8 -2.35 -17.99 -12.81
N GLU A 9 -3.05 -19.07 -13.15
CA GLU A 9 -3.99 -19.07 -14.30
C GLU A 9 -5.13 -18.05 -14.14
N ASP A 10 -5.54 -17.76 -12.92
CA ASP A 10 -6.64 -16.88 -12.55
C ASP A 10 -6.20 -15.52 -12.00
N GLY A 11 -4.91 -15.24 -11.92
CA GLY A 11 -4.41 -13.94 -11.50
C GLY A 11 -2.91 -13.87 -11.25
N THR A 12 -2.41 -12.65 -11.08
CA THR A 12 -1.03 -12.37 -10.72
C THR A 12 -0.99 -11.71 -9.35
N THR A 13 -0.08 -12.16 -8.47
CA THR A 13 0.17 -11.51 -7.18
C THR A 13 1.44 -10.66 -7.27
N ASP A 14 1.43 -9.56 -6.52
CA ASP A 14 2.58 -8.67 -6.34
C ASP A 14 2.51 -8.04 -4.95
N VAL A 15 3.56 -8.23 -4.16
CA VAL A 15 3.60 -7.74 -2.79
C VAL A 15 5.02 -7.45 -2.34
N THR A 16 5.24 -6.25 -1.82
CA THR A 16 6.48 -5.93 -1.12
C THR A 16 6.21 -5.67 0.36
N ARG A 17 7.07 -6.24 1.21
CA ARG A 17 7.15 -5.94 2.63
C ARG A 17 8.56 -5.58 3.05
N THR A 18 8.67 -4.57 3.88
CA THR A 18 9.90 -4.21 4.60
C THR A 18 9.75 -4.66 6.05
N MET A 19 10.71 -5.44 6.52
CA MET A 19 10.75 -5.98 7.88
C MET A 19 12.06 -5.60 8.54
N ALA A 20 12.01 -5.24 9.84
CA ALA A 20 13.20 -4.98 10.62
C ALA A 20 13.92 -6.29 10.97
N VAL A 21 15.23 -6.35 10.73
CA VAL A 21 16.12 -7.40 11.25
C VAL A 21 16.95 -6.76 12.38
N GLY A 22 16.69 -7.18 13.61
CA GLY A 22 17.20 -6.49 14.80
C GLY A 22 16.38 -5.22 15.13
N GLU A 23 16.98 -4.31 15.91
CA GLU A 23 16.32 -3.07 16.33
C GLU A 23 16.40 -1.99 15.23
N PRO A 24 15.27 -1.47 14.74
CA PRO A 24 15.29 -0.39 13.77
C PRO A 24 15.71 0.93 14.40
N THR A 25 16.50 1.73 13.67
CA THR A 25 16.87 3.07 14.11
C THR A 25 15.69 4.04 14.04
N ALA A 26 15.81 5.19 14.72
CA ALA A 26 14.80 6.25 14.63
C ALA A 26 14.61 6.76 13.17
N GLU A 27 15.70 6.85 12.39
CA GLU A 27 15.63 7.21 10.98
C GLU A 27 14.85 6.17 10.16
N MET A 28 15.08 4.87 10.37
CA MET A 28 14.33 3.82 9.68
C MET A 28 12.84 3.89 10.00
N ARG A 29 12.46 4.12 11.25
CA ARG A 29 11.06 4.30 11.67
C ARG A 29 10.43 5.54 11.03
N ASP A 30 11.12 6.69 11.04
CA ASP A 30 10.63 7.91 10.39
C ASP A 30 10.38 7.69 8.89
N ARG A 31 11.36 7.13 8.17
CA ARG A 31 11.23 6.91 6.72
C ARG A 31 10.15 5.89 6.39
N PHE A 32 10.09 4.80 7.15
CA PHE A 32 9.05 3.77 7.00
C PHE A 32 7.65 4.36 7.23
N THR A 33 7.48 5.15 8.27
CA THR A 33 6.18 5.74 8.60
C THR A 33 5.73 6.75 7.54
N ARG A 34 6.64 7.53 6.95
CA ARG A 34 6.30 8.42 5.81
C ARG A 34 5.87 7.64 4.57
N VAL A 35 6.56 6.55 4.25
CA VAL A 35 6.16 5.65 3.16
C VAL A 35 4.80 5.02 3.46
N LEU A 36 4.57 4.54 4.68
CA LEU A 36 3.29 3.97 5.11
C LEU A 36 2.13 4.99 4.98
N ARG A 37 2.34 6.23 5.40
CA ARG A 37 1.34 7.31 5.25
C ARG A 37 0.99 7.57 3.78
N GLY A 38 2.00 7.55 2.91
CA GLY A 38 1.80 7.66 1.46
C GLY A 38 1.00 6.48 0.90
N HIS A 39 1.32 5.27 1.34
CA HIS A 39 0.59 4.06 0.99
C HIS A 39 -0.88 4.12 1.45
N ILE A 40 -1.12 4.52 2.69
CA ILE A 40 -2.48 4.70 3.24
C ILE A 40 -3.25 5.79 2.48
N ALA A 41 -2.59 6.89 2.10
CA ALA A 41 -3.24 7.98 1.37
C ALA A 41 -3.74 7.53 -0.01
N ILE A 42 -3.03 6.64 -0.70
CA ILE A 42 -3.51 6.01 -1.94
C ILE A 42 -4.66 5.03 -1.63
N ALA A 43 -4.47 4.09 -0.71
CA ALA A 43 -5.47 3.07 -0.39
C ALA A 43 -6.83 3.66 0.01
N ARG A 44 -6.83 4.84 0.64
CA ARG A 44 -8.05 5.56 1.08
C ARG A 44 -8.56 6.60 0.09
N ALA A 45 -7.90 6.75 -1.06
CA ALA A 45 -8.30 7.78 -2.02
C ALA A 45 -9.70 7.54 -2.56
N VAL A 46 -10.53 8.59 -2.54
CA VAL A 46 -11.81 8.67 -3.24
C VAL A 46 -11.65 9.71 -4.35
N PHE A 47 -12.00 9.36 -5.56
CA PHE A 47 -11.72 10.21 -6.72
C PHE A 47 -12.82 10.13 -7.78
N PRO A 48 -13.13 11.24 -8.50
CA PRO A 48 -14.12 11.26 -9.56
C PRO A 48 -13.74 10.34 -10.74
N ASP A 49 -14.74 9.85 -11.46
CA ASP A 49 -14.52 9.21 -12.75
C ASP A 49 -13.70 10.12 -13.69
N GLY A 50 -12.79 9.52 -14.43
CA GLY A 50 -11.86 10.25 -15.30
C GLY A 50 -10.56 10.68 -14.64
N THR A 51 -10.41 10.49 -13.32
CA THR A 51 -9.14 10.74 -12.62
C THR A 51 -8.06 9.80 -13.14
N THR A 52 -6.87 10.35 -13.35
CA THR A 52 -5.69 9.64 -13.83
C THR A 52 -4.74 9.32 -12.68
N GLY A 53 -3.88 8.31 -12.87
CA GLY A 53 -2.88 7.99 -11.87
C GLY A 53 -1.87 9.12 -11.60
N ALA A 54 -1.61 10.00 -12.59
CA ALA A 54 -0.77 11.17 -12.40
C ALA A 54 -1.32 12.15 -11.36
N GLN A 55 -2.66 12.24 -11.23
CA GLN A 55 -3.30 13.09 -10.22
C GLN A 55 -3.18 12.49 -8.81
N LEU A 56 -3.10 11.16 -8.69
CA LEU A 56 -2.99 10.46 -7.39
C LEU A 56 -1.55 10.26 -6.92
N ASP A 57 -0.57 10.21 -7.82
CA ASP A 57 0.85 9.93 -7.50
C ASP A 57 1.40 10.82 -6.38
N SER A 58 1.02 12.10 -6.34
CA SER A 58 1.44 13.04 -5.31
C SER A 58 0.92 12.68 -3.90
N PHE A 59 -0.17 11.95 -3.78
CA PHE A 59 -0.70 11.51 -2.48
C PHE A 59 0.28 10.57 -1.77
N ALA A 60 0.96 9.72 -2.54
CA ALA A 60 1.97 8.83 -1.99
C ALA A 60 3.26 9.57 -1.60
N ARG A 61 3.61 10.63 -2.34
CA ARG A 61 4.90 11.31 -2.19
C ARG A 61 4.92 12.43 -1.15
N GLN A 62 3.77 13.03 -0.86
CA GLN A 62 3.66 14.26 -0.06
C GLN A 62 4.38 14.19 1.29
N PHE A 63 4.36 13.04 1.98
CA PHE A 63 4.96 12.90 3.30
C PHE A 63 6.50 12.81 3.25
N LEU A 64 7.07 12.35 2.14
CA LEU A 64 8.50 12.40 1.87
C LEU A 64 8.92 13.80 1.43
N TRP A 65 8.16 14.46 0.55
CA TRP A 65 8.43 15.81 0.09
C TRP A 65 8.51 16.83 1.22
N GLN A 66 7.68 16.68 2.27
CA GLN A 66 7.71 17.54 3.46
C GLN A 66 9.09 17.62 4.15
N VAL A 67 9.94 16.63 3.92
CA VAL A 67 11.30 16.56 4.47
C VAL A 67 12.38 16.50 3.40
N GLY A 68 12.05 16.90 2.16
CA GLY A 68 12.99 16.98 1.05
C GLY A 68 13.43 15.62 0.49
N LEU A 69 12.61 14.58 0.65
CA LEU A 69 12.86 13.24 0.16
C LEU A 69 11.87 12.85 -0.94
N ASP A 70 12.25 11.88 -1.77
CA ASP A 70 11.39 11.29 -2.80
C ASP A 70 11.87 9.86 -3.12
N PHE A 71 11.18 9.18 -4.02
CA PHE A 71 11.59 7.93 -4.67
C PHE A 71 11.46 8.05 -6.19
N GLU A 72 12.33 7.34 -6.93
CA GLU A 72 12.54 7.57 -8.36
C GLU A 72 11.67 6.68 -9.28
N HIS A 73 10.88 5.76 -8.73
CA HIS A 73 9.96 4.92 -9.50
C HIS A 73 8.51 5.44 -9.43
N GLY A 74 7.61 4.83 -10.20
CA GLY A 74 6.17 5.10 -10.09
C GLY A 74 5.61 4.62 -8.75
N THR A 75 4.54 5.23 -8.29
CA THR A 75 3.81 4.77 -7.09
C THR A 75 3.09 3.44 -7.35
N GLY A 76 2.78 3.15 -8.61
CA GLY A 76 2.14 1.90 -8.97
C GLY A 76 1.97 1.73 -10.48
N HIS A 77 1.70 0.50 -10.87
CA HIS A 77 1.47 0.07 -12.24
C HIS A 77 0.21 -0.79 -12.32
N GLY A 78 -0.34 -0.96 -13.53
CA GLY A 78 -1.37 -1.95 -13.78
C GLY A 78 -0.82 -3.37 -13.62
N VAL A 79 -1.66 -4.31 -13.22
CA VAL A 79 -1.32 -5.71 -13.04
C VAL A 79 -2.13 -6.57 -13.99
N GLY A 80 -1.44 -7.42 -14.77
CA GLY A 80 -2.05 -8.33 -15.71
C GLY A 80 -2.69 -9.54 -15.04
N SER A 81 -3.75 -10.07 -15.65
CA SER A 81 -4.48 -11.21 -15.07
C SER A 81 -3.83 -12.56 -15.34
N TYR A 82 -2.95 -12.67 -16.31
CA TYR A 82 -2.25 -13.92 -16.68
C TYR A 82 -1.03 -13.66 -17.56
N LEU A 83 -0.58 -12.43 -17.71
CA LEU A 83 0.45 -12.09 -18.68
C LEU A 83 1.67 -11.41 -18.06
N SER A 84 1.49 -10.20 -17.55
CA SER A 84 2.59 -9.39 -17.04
C SER A 84 2.23 -8.78 -15.69
N VAL A 85 3.17 -8.85 -14.75
CA VAL A 85 3.01 -8.14 -13.48
C VAL A 85 2.94 -6.63 -13.71
N HIS A 86 3.78 -6.10 -14.61
CA HIS A 86 3.72 -4.70 -15.04
C HIS A 86 2.93 -4.58 -16.34
N GLU A 87 1.60 -4.48 -16.28
CA GLU A 87 0.75 -4.37 -17.45
C GLU A 87 0.10 -2.99 -17.54
N GLY A 88 0.32 -2.32 -18.68
CA GLY A 88 -0.34 -1.05 -19.00
C GLY A 88 -1.80 -1.26 -19.47
N PRO A 89 -2.52 -0.16 -19.77
CA PRO A 89 -2.03 1.23 -19.83
C PRO A 89 -2.10 1.98 -18.48
N ALA A 90 -2.80 1.44 -17.47
CA ALA A 90 -2.99 2.11 -16.18
C ALA A 90 -1.68 2.13 -15.36
N ARG A 91 -1.41 3.24 -14.68
CA ARG A 91 -0.32 3.37 -13.71
C ARG A 91 -0.58 4.53 -12.77
N ILE A 92 -0.07 4.47 -11.56
CA ILE A 92 0.00 5.61 -10.62
C ILE A 92 1.43 6.16 -10.68
N SER A 93 1.64 7.19 -11.48
CA SER A 93 2.95 7.82 -11.68
C SER A 93 2.78 9.16 -12.36
N ARG A 94 3.83 9.99 -12.40
CA ARG A 94 3.86 11.28 -13.13
C ARG A 94 3.44 11.13 -14.61
N LEU A 95 3.65 9.96 -15.21
CA LEU A 95 3.33 9.66 -16.60
C LEU A 95 2.00 8.88 -16.76
N GLY A 96 1.26 8.68 -15.67
CA GLY A 96 0.00 7.94 -15.67
C GLY A 96 -1.17 8.78 -16.17
N THR A 97 -1.29 8.97 -17.49
CA THR A 97 -2.32 9.82 -18.11
C THR A 97 -3.61 9.08 -18.47
N THR A 98 -3.63 7.75 -18.34
CA THR A 98 -4.85 6.95 -18.58
C THR A 98 -5.79 7.10 -17.40
N PRO A 99 -7.08 7.45 -17.63
CA PRO A 99 -8.09 7.46 -16.57
C PRO A 99 -8.23 6.08 -15.92
N LEU A 100 -8.27 6.06 -14.60
CA LEU A 100 -8.51 4.84 -13.83
C LEU A 100 -9.99 4.45 -13.94
N LYS A 101 -10.22 3.17 -14.24
CA LYS A 101 -11.58 2.62 -14.43
C LYS A 101 -11.83 1.48 -13.46
N ARG A 102 -13.07 1.32 -13.05
CA ARG A 102 -13.52 0.20 -12.23
C ARG A 102 -13.13 -1.13 -12.85
N GLY A 103 -12.66 -2.06 -12.03
CA GLY A 103 -12.13 -3.34 -12.46
C GLY A 103 -10.63 -3.34 -12.79
N MET A 104 -9.98 -2.18 -12.87
CA MET A 104 -8.52 -2.12 -12.98
C MET A 104 -7.86 -2.50 -11.65
N ILE A 105 -6.83 -3.34 -11.72
CA ILE A 105 -5.97 -3.67 -10.59
C ILE A 105 -4.65 -2.94 -10.78
N LEU A 106 -4.20 -2.23 -9.75
CA LEU A 106 -2.93 -1.51 -9.75
C LEU A 106 -2.14 -1.84 -8.48
N SER A 107 -0.81 -1.81 -8.58
CA SER A 107 0.02 -1.76 -7.39
C SER A 107 -0.05 -0.39 -6.71
N ASN A 108 0.15 -0.38 -5.41
CA ASN A 108 0.32 0.80 -4.55
C ASN A 108 1.59 0.56 -3.73
N GLU A 109 2.74 1.04 -4.24
CA GLU A 109 4.07 0.63 -3.83
C GLU A 109 5.06 1.79 -3.56
N PRO A 110 4.69 2.83 -2.84
CA PRO A 110 5.64 3.89 -2.50
C PRO A 110 6.84 3.33 -1.75
N GLY A 111 7.99 3.99 -1.89
CA GLY A 111 9.23 3.55 -1.28
C GLY A 111 10.14 4.70 -0.84
N TYR A 112 11.26 4.33 -0.23
CA TYR A 112 12.39 5.20 0.07
C TYR A 112 13.67 4.37 0.04
N TYR A 113 14.73 4.91 -0.59
CA TYR A 113 15.98 4.18 -0.78
C TYR A 113 17.16 5.08 -0.41
N LYS A 114 17.91 4.69 0.63
CA LYS A 114 19.12 5.38 1.05
C LYS A 114 20.33 4.58 0.57
N THR A 115 21.09 5.15 -0.35
CA THR A 115 22.28 4.50 -0.93
C THR A 115 23.20 3.99 0.17
N ASP A 116 23.71 2.77 0.00
CA ASP A 116 24.62 2.05 0.92
C ASP A 116 24.10 1.89 2.36
N ALA A 117 22.78 2.06 2.60
CA ALA A 117 22.21 1.97 3.94
C ALA A 117 20.99 1.03 4.00
N PHE A 118 19.83 1.44 3.49
CA PHE A 118 18.61 0.64 3.53
C PHE A 118 17.58 1.07 2.48
N GLY A 119 16.68 0.15 2.13
CA GLY A 119 15.52 0.42 1.28
C GLY A 119 14.23 0.05 1.97
N ILE A 120 13.19 0.81 1.68
CA ILE A 120 11.82 0.63 2.17
C ILE A 120 10.88 0.63 0.97
N ARG A 121 9.98 -0.35 0.89
CA ARG A 121 8.79 -0.33 0.03
C ARG A 121 7.66 -1.05 0.75
N ILE A 122 6.47 -0.50 0.66
CA ILE A 122 5.24 -1.10 1.17
C ILE A 122 4.30 -1.18 -0.02
N GLU A 123 3.88 -2.40 -0.37
CA GLU A 123 3.11 -2.65 -1.57
C GLU A 123 1.90 -3.52 -1.31
N ASN A 124 0.77 -3.07 -1.79
CA ASN A 124 -0.45 -3.86 -1.95
C ASN A 124 -0.96 -3.72 -3.39
N LEU A 125 -1.75 -4.68 -3.82
CA LEU A 125 -2.61 -4.55 -5.00
C LEU A 125 -3.94 -3.93 -4.59
N GLU A 126 -4.41 -3.00 -5.41
CA GLU A 126 -5.63 -2.23 -5.22
C GLU A 126 -6.55 -2.39 -6.44
N LEU A 127 -7.79 -2.78 -6.19
CA LEU A 127 -8.85 -2.83 -7.21
C LEU A 127 -9.62 -1.51 -7.22
N VAL A 128 -9.79 -0.90 -8.40
CA VAL A 128 -10.65 0.27 -8.56
C VAL A 128 -12.12 -0.16 -8.51
N VAL A 129 -12.85 0.36 -7.54
CA VAL A 129 -14.28 0.07 -7.31
C VAL A 129 -15.13 1.35 -7.32
N ALA A 130 -16.45 1.19 -7.46
CA ALA A 130 -17.35 2.32 -7.24
C ALA A 130 -17.35 2.69 -5.74
N ALA A 131 -17.31 3.98 -5.44
CA ALA A 131 -17.55 4.46 -4.09
C ALA A 131 -18.98 5.01 -3.94
N ASP A 132 -19.62 4.75 -2.81
CA ASP A 132 -20.89 5.37 -2.43
C ASP A 132 -20.59 6.52 -1.46
N VAL A 133 -20.79 7.76 -1.93
CA VAL A 133 -20.54 8.96 -1.14
C VAL A 133 -21.83 9.76 -1.07
N ALA A 134 -22.37 9.90 0.13
CA ALA A 134 -23.59 10.63 0.37
C ALA A 134 -23.49 12.07 -0.16
N GLY A 135 -24.42 12.47 -1.01
CA GLY A 135 -24.46 13.81 -1.62
C GLY A 135 -23.48 14.03 -2.75
N ALA A 136 -22.83 12.99 -3.27
CA ALA A 136 -21.94 13.12 -4.42
C ALA A 136 -22.68 13.63 -5.64
N GLU A 137 -22.15 14.67 -6.28
CA GLU A 137 -22.69 15.24 -7.54
C GLU A 137 -22.11 14.57 -8.78
N LYS A 138 -21.11 13.72 -8.63
CA LYS A 138 -20.42 12.99 -9.70
C LYS A 138 -20.21 11.54 -9.30
N PRO A 139 -20.15 10.61 -10.27
CA PRO A 139 -19.68 9.26 -9.99
C PRO A 139 -18.25 9.29 -9.43
N VAL A 140 -18.04 8.58 -8.33
CA VAL A 140 -16.73 8.49 -7.67
C VAL A 140 -16.29 7.05 -7.55
N ASN A 141 -14.98 6.86 -7.48
CA ASN A 141 -14.30 5.60 -7.32
C ASN A 141 -13.49 5.62 -6.01
N ALA A 142 -13.17 4.44 -5.52
CA ALA A 142 -12.23 4.20 -4.43
C ALA A 142 -11.35 3.00 -4.79
N PHE A 143 -10.46 2.67 -3.90
CA PHE A 143 -9.66 1.44 -3.96
C PHE A 143 -10.18 0.41 -2.95
N GLU A 144 -10.17 -0.86 -3.36
CA GLU A 144 -10.31 -2.02 -2.51
C GLU A 144 -8.96 -2.73 -2.46
N THR A 145 -8.35 -2.80 -1.28
CA THR A 145 -7.07 -3.49 -1.10
C THR A 145 -7.26 -5.00 -1.20
N LEU A 146 -6.55 -5.64 -2.13
CA LEU A 146 -6.60 -7.09 -2.36
C LEU A 146 -5.55 -7.85 -1.55
N THR A 147 -4.35 -7.29 -1.40
CA THR A 147 -3.23 -7.93 -0.70
C THR A 147 -3.50 -8.04 0.79
N LEU A 148 -3.29 -9.24 1.34
CA LEU A 148 -3.50 -9.56 2.75
C LEU A 148 -2.21 -10.08 3.39
N ALA A 149 -1.30 -9.18 3.73
CA ALA A 149 -0.02 -9.46 4.39
C ALA A 149 0.25 -8.42 5.48
N PRO A 150 0.74 -8.81 6.67
CA PRO A 150 1.01 -7.85 7.75
C PRO A 150 2.05 -6.79 7.36
N ILE A 151 1.89 -5.58 7.89
CA ILE A 151 2.88 -4.49 7.84
C ILE A 151 3.66 -4.51 9.16
N ASP A 152 5.01 -4.44 9.12
CA ASP A 152 5.84 -4.57 10.33
C ASP A 152 5.63 -3.40 11.30
N ARG A 153 4.91 -3.68 12.39
CA ARG A 153 4.55 -2.73 13.45
C ARG A 153 5.75 -2.11 14.17
N ARG A 154 6.90 -2.80 14.19
CA ARG A 154 8.14 -2.32 14.85
C ARG A 154 8.76 -1.13 14.13
N LEU A 155 8.45 -0.97 12.83
CA LEU A 155 8.91 0.14 12.00
C LEU A 155 7.99 1.36 12.03
N VAL A 156 6.82 1.26 12.68
CA VAL A 156 5.86 2.37 12.74
C VAL A 156 6.16 3.28 13.92
N ASP A 157 6.33 4.57 13.66
CA ASP A 157 6.31 5.62 14.67
C ASP A 157 4.88 6.15 14.82
N LEU A 158 4.21 5.74 15.89
CA LEU A 158 2.80 6.08 16.14
C LEU A 158 2.56 7.57 16.31
N ASN A 159 3.57 8.33 16.81
CA ASN A 159 3.43 9.79 16.97
C ASN A 159 3.36 10.53 15.63
N MET A 160 3.71 9.89 14.53
CA MET A 160 3.63 10.44 13.18
C MET A 160 2.31 10.14 12.47
N LEU A 161 1.52 9.18 12.97
CA LEU A 161 0.23 8.82 12.36
C LEU A 161 -0.88 9.75 12.84
N ALA A 162 -1.75 10.14 11.92
CA ALA A 162 -3.04 10.69 12.29
C ALA A 162 -3.97 9.57 12.80
N SER A 163 -4.99 9.93 13.58
CA SER A 163 -5.92 8.96 14.18
C SER A 163 -6.61 8.08 13.14
N ASP A 164 -6.95 8.62 11.99
CA ASP A 164 -7.60 7.92 10.90
C ASP A 164 -6.62 7.02 10.11
N GLU A 165 -5.33 7.38 10.05
CA GLU A 165 -4.27 6.52 9.51
C GLU A 165 -4.02 5.32 10.42
N LEU A 166 -4.02 5.52 11.74
CA LEU A 166 -3.90 4.46 12.73
C LEU A 166 -5.12 3.52 12.71
N SER A 167 -6.34 4.07 12.58
CA SER A 167 -7.56 3.28 12.43
C SER A 167 -7.48 2.38 11.19
N TRP A 168 -7.11 2.96 10.04
CA TRP A 168 -6.93 2.20 8.80
C TRP A 168 -5.94 1.04 8.97
N LEU A 169 -4.78 1.28 9.60
CA LEU A 169 -3.77 0.24 9.81
C LEU A 169 -4.28 -0.90 10.69
N ASN A 170 -5.01 -0.58 11.76
CA ASN A 170 -5.60 -1.57 12.66
C ASN A 170 -6.69 -2.39 11.95
N GLU A 171 -7.58 -1.74 11.19
CA GLU A 171 -8.63 -2.39 10.40
C GLU A 171 -8.01 -3.30 9.31
N TYR A 172 -6.96 -2.82 8.64
CA TYR A 172 -6.22 -3.61 7.67
C TYR A 172 -5.61 -4.87 8.31
N HIS A 173 -4.96 -4.74 9.47
CA HIS A 173 -4.40 -5.88 10.19
C HIS A 173 -5.47 -6.85 10.69
N GLU A 174 -6.63 -6.37 11.10
CA GLU A 174 -7.78 -7.22 11.48
C GLU A 174 -8.29 -8.03 10.28
N ARG A 175 -8.44 -7.39 9.12
CA ARG A 175 -8.78 -8.09 7.85
C ARG A 175 -7.76 -9.17 7.51
N VAL A 176 -6.45 -8.84 7.57
CA VAL A 176 -5.36 -9.80 7.31
C VAL A 176 -5.49 -11.00 8.23
N ARG A 177 -5.60 -10.76 9.55
CA ARG A 177 -5.73 -11.83 10.54
C ARG A 177 -6.96 -12.69 10.27
N HIS A 178 -8.11 -12.07 10.06
CA HIS A 178 -9.36 -12.80 9.82
C HIS A 178 -9.28 -13.71 8.59
N ALA A 179 -8.74 -13.20 7.50
CA ALA A 179 -8.68 -13.93 6.24
C ALA A 179 -7.60 -15.03 6.23
N VAL A 180 -6.42 -14.77 6.82
CA VAL A 180 -5.25 -15.66 6.67
C VAL A 180 -5.17 -16.71 7.78
N ARG A 181 -5.63 -16.38 9.00
CA ARG A 181 -5.42 -17.21 10.19
C ARG A 181 -5.94 -18.67 10.04
N GLY A 182 -7.03 -18.88 9.32
CA GLY A 182 -7.61 -20.20 9.08
C GLY A 182 -6.82 -21.08 8.10
N HIS A 183 -5.85 -20.52 7.39
CA HIS A 183 -5.13 -21.16 6.29
C HIS A 183 -3.66 -21.44 6.58
N VAL A 184 -3.20 -21.20 7.81
CA VAL A 184 -1.80 -21.38 8.21
C VAL A 184 -1.67 -22.32 9.41
N ASP A 185 -0.46 -22.83 9.66
CA ASP A 185 -0.16 -23.69 10.81
C ASP A 185 -0.18 -22.94 12.15
N GLU A 186 -0.16 -23.68 13.27
CA GLU A 186 -0.29 -23.08 14.62
C GLU A 186 0.87 -22.12 14.98
N ALA A 187 2.09 -22.38 14.51
CA ALA A 187 3.23 -21.50 14.77
C ALA A 187 3.05 -20.16 14.02
N THR A 188 2.60 -20.24 12.76
CA THR A 188 2.30 -19.08 11.93
C THR A 188 1.07 -18.33 12.46
N LYS A 189 0.06 -18.98 13.00
CA LYS A 189 -1.08 -18.34 13.66
C LYS A 189 -0.63 -17.47 14.84
N ALA A 190 0.21 -18.03 15.72
CA ALA A 190 0.72 -17.31 16.88
C ALA A 190 1.50 -16.05 16.46
N TRP A 191 2.37 -16.19 15.45
CA TRP A 191 3.09 -15.05 14.87
C TRP A 191 2.14 -14.02 14.24
N LEU A 192 1.14 -14.48 13.47
CA LEU A 192 0.17 -13.61 12.79
C LEU A 192 -0.66 -12.81 13.81
N ASP A 193 -1.11 -13.44 14.89
CA ASP A 193 -1.85 -12.79 15.96
C ASP A 193 -1.01 -11.66 16.60
N GLU A 194 0.29 -11.88 16.81
CA GLU A 194 1.22 -10.85 17.31
C GLU A 194 1.47 -9.76 16.26
N ALA A 195 1.79 -10.14 15.02
CA ALA A 195 2.11 -9.22 13.93
C ALA A 195 0.94 -8.30 13.55
N THR A 196 -0.30 -8.73 13.81
CA THR A 196 -1.53 -7.98 13.51
C THR A 196 -2.27 -7.47 14.74
N ALA A 197 -1.67 -7.56 15.94
CA ALA A 197 -2.29 -7.04 17.16
C ALA A 197 -2.50 -5.51 17.04
N PRO A 198 -3.61 -4.95 17.57
CA PRO A 198 -3.88 -3.52 17.47
C PRO A 198 -2.76 -2.66 18.03
N LEU A 199 -2.53 -1.51 17.40
CA LEU A 199 -1.65 -0.45 17.85
C LEU A 199 -2.49 0.62 18.56
N SER A 200 -1.96 1.19 19.62
CA SER A 200 -2.57 2.32 20.35
C SER A 200 -1.50 3.32 20.76
N LEU A 201 -1.86 4.61 20.76
CA LEU A 201 -1.04 5.68 21.33
C LEU A 201 -1.02 5.62 22.84
#